data_c7e55b988dd9f5b3136cf09000c76ee5
#
_entry.id   c7e55b988dd9f5b3136cf09000c76ee5
#
_cell.length_a   1.000
_cell.length_b   1.000
_cell.length_c   1.000
_cell.angle_alpha   90.00
_cell.angle_beta   90.00
_cell.angle_gamma   90.00
#
_symmetry.space_group_name_H-M   'P 1'
#
loop_
_entity.id
_entity.type
_entity.pdbx_description
1 polymer ?
#
loop_
_entity_poly.entity_id
_entity_poly.type
_entity_poly.pdbx_seq_one_letter_code
_entity_poly.pdbx_strand_id
1 'polypeptide(L)'
;MIKLPKYLPQQEKKQYIDLLKEYQDVFAWSYEDLKDYDTNIIQHKIPIKDDQKPFRKKLRRINPVLLPLIEKEVKRMYDAQIIASIRYYDSVSNLVPTRKKIGEIKLCVDFRNLNKVS
;
A
#
# COMPACT_ATOMS: atom_id res chain seq x y z
N MET A 1 6.87 14.43 7.00
CA MET A 1 6.54 15.72 7.63
C MET A 1 5.02 15.85 7.75
N ILE A 2 4.51 16.01 8.97
CA ILE A 2 3.07 16.17 9.25
C ILE A 2 2.71 17.65 9.04
N LYS A 3 1.64 17.91 8.29
CA LYS A 3 1.15 19.27 8.02
C LYS A 3 -0.08 19.56 8.89
N LEU A 4 -0.02 20.58 9.70
CA LEU A 4 -1.17 21.08 10.45
C LEU A 4 -1.93 22.15 9.63
N PRO A 5 -3.26 22.27 9.82
CA PRO A 5 -4.05 23.31 9.18
C PRO A 5 -3.52 24.71 9.50
N LYS A 6 -3.54 25.60 8.50
CA LYS A 6 -3.00 26.98 8.66
C LYS A 6 -3.80 27.83 9.65
N TYR A 7 -5.08 27.55 9.81
CA TYR A 7 -6.03 28.36 10.59
C TYR A 7 -6.20 27.89 12.03
N LEU A 8 -5.38 26.95 12.52
CA LEU A 8 -5.43 26.53 13.92
C LEU A 8 -4.92 27.64 14.84
N PRO A 9 -5.64 27.94 15.95
CA PRO A 9 -5.15 28.83 17.00
C PRO A 9 -3.79 28.36 17.51
N GLN A 10 -2.93 29.31 17.90
CA GLN A 10 -1.55 29.01 18.31
C GLN A 10 -1.49 28.05 19.52
N GLN A 11 -2.45 28.15 20.43
CA GLN A 11 -2.51 27.30 21.61
C GLN A 11 -2.84 25.85 21.25
N GLU A 12 -3.83 25.64 20.36
CA GLU A 12 -4.18 24.30 19.88
C GLU A 12 -3.05 23.71 19.03
N LYS A 13 -2.41 24.53 18.20
CA LYS A 13 -1.27 24.10 17.41
C LYS A 13 -0.12 23.57 18.27
N LYS A 14 0.14 24.22 19.39
CA LYS A 14 1.14 23.77 20.37
C LYS A 14 0.75 22.42 20.97
N GLN A 15 -0.51 22.24 21.37
CA GLN A 15 -1.02 20.97 21.93
C GLN A 15 -0.86 19.82 20.93
N TYR A 16 -1.20 20.04 19.64
CA TYR A 16 -0.99 19.03 18.59
C TYR A 16 0.49 18.70 18.39
N ILE A 17 1.37 19.69 18.40
CA ILE A 17 2.82 19.47 18.25
C ILE A 17 3.36 18.67 19.43
N ASP A 18 2.97 19.00 20.64
CA ASP A 18 3.42 18.32 21.86
C ASP A 18 2.92 16.86 21.86
N LEU A 19 1.65 16.62 21.51
CA LEU A 19 1.07 15.29 21.36
C LEU A 19 1.81 14.46 20.28
N LEU A 20 2.07 15.04 19.12
CA LEU A 20 2.76 14.35 18.04
C LEU A 20 4.23 14.03 18.38
N LYS A 21 4.86 14.84 19.23
CA LYS A 21 6.20 14.56 19.74
C LYS A 21 6.20 13.46 20.78
N GLU A 22 5.22 13.45 21.67
CA GLU A 22 5.04 12.42 22.69
C GLU A 22 4.86 11.03 22.07
N TYR A 23 4.09 10.95 20.98
CA TYR A 23 3.79 9.68 20.27
C TYR A 23 4.57 9.52 18.98
N GLN A 24 5.76 10.09 18.87
CA GLN A 24 6.56 10.04 17.64
C GLN A 24 6.94 8.60 17.23
N ASP A 25 7.07 7.70 18.17
CA ASP A 25 7.41 6.29 18.02
C ASP A 25 6.26 5.44 17.44
N VAL A 26 5.03 5.95 17.48
CA VAL A 26 3.84 5.27 16.92
C VAL A 26 3.75 5.43 15.41
N PHE A 27 4.45 6.43 14.84
CA PHE A 27 4.41 6.72 13.42
C PHE A 27 5.52 6.00 12.66
N ALA A 28 5.18 5.43 11.50
CA ALA A 28 6.15 4.92 10.54
C ALA A 28 6.64 6.08 9.65
N TRP A 29 7.93 6.35 9.66
CA TRP A 29 8.57 7.41 8.88
C TRP A 29 9.22 6.87 7.60
N SER A 30 9.53 5.56 7.60
CA SER A 30 10.04 4.80 6.47
C SER A 30 9.24 3.50 6.29
N TYR A 31 9.51 2.74 5.25
CA TYR A 31 8.92 1.41 5.09
C TYR A 31 9.44 0.42 6.13
N GLU A 32 10.66 0.59 6.59
CA GLU A 32 11.29 -0.26 7.61
C GLU A 32 10.62 -0.08 8.99
N ASP A 33 10.03 1.10 9.24
CA ASP A 33 9.29 1.38 10.47
C ASP A 33 7.87 0.78 10.45
N LEU A 34 7.38 0.33 9.29
CA LEU A 34 6.09 -0.35 9.18
C LEU A 34 6.21 -1.74 9.80
N LYS A 35 5.79 -1.86 11.04
CA LYS A 35 5.72 -3.17 11.72
C LYS A 35 4.55 -3.95 11.17
N ASP A 36 4.83 -5.15 10.69
CA ASP A 36 3.77 -6.11 10.41
C ASP A 36 3.15 -6.59 11.73
N TYR A 37 1.85 -6.73 11.75
CA TYR A 37 1.19 -7.37 12.89
C TYR A 37 1.48 -8.89 12.86
N ASP A 38 1.53 -9.50 14.03
CA ASP A 38 1.73 -10.93 14.15
C ASP A 38 0.51 -11.69 13.62
N THR A 39 0.67 -12.35 12.48
CA THR A 39 -0.38 -13.16 11.84
C THR A 39 -0.84 -14.36 12.67
N ASN A 40 -0.08 -14.75 13.72
CA ASN A 40 -0.52 -15.76 14.68
C ASN A 40 -1.60 -15.23 15.63
N ILE A 41 -1.67 -13.91 15.84
CA ILE A 41 -2.71 -13.29 16.67
C ILE A 41 -4.03 -13.23 15.91
N ILE A 42 -3.99 -12.73 14.67
CA ILE A 42 -5.18 -12.63 13.82
C ILE A 42 -4.80 -12.68 12.35
N GLN A 43 -5.59 -13.39 11.58
CA GLN A 43 -5.49 -13.42 10.12
C GLN A 43 -6.88 -13.28 9.52
N HIS A 44 -7.08 -12.22 8.73
CA HIS A 44 -8.33 -12.04 8.03
C HIS A 44 -8.33 -12.84 6.73
N LYS A 45 -9.22 -13.82 6.63
CA LYS A 45 -9.49 -14.54 5.38
C LYS A 45 -10.63 -13.86 4.66
N ILE A 46 -10.41 -13.46 3.41
CA ILE A 46 -11.48 -12.94 2.56
C ILE A 46 -12.39 -14.10 2.18
N PRO A 47 -13.67 -14.10 2.55
CA PRO A 47 -14.60 -15.14 2.13
C PRO A 47 -14.80 -15.03 0.61
N ILE A 48 -14.72 -16.16 -0.09
CA ILE A 48 -14.95 -16.26 -1.53
C ILE A 48 -16.17 -17.14 -1.72
N LYS A 49 -17.08 -16.77 -2.62
CA LYS A 49 -18.27 -17.55 -2.97
C LYS A 49 -17.85 -18.93 -3.47
N ASP A 50 -18.61 -19.95 -3.11
CA ASP A 50 -18.40 -21.31 -3.56
C ASP A 50 -18.46 -21.37 -5.09
N ASP A 51 -17.75 -22.35 -5.68
CA ASP A 51 -17.68 -22.60 -7.13
C ASP A 51 -17.03 -21.50 -7.99
N GLN A 52 -16.34 -20.54 -7.37
CA GLN A 52 -15.62 -19.53 -8.13
C GLN A 52 -14.32 -20.08 -8.68
N LYS A 53 -14.18 -19.96 -10.02
CA LYS A 53 -12.94 -20.37 -10.70
C LYS A 53 -11.86 -19.28 -10.54
N PRO A 54 -10.59 -19.68 -10.40
CA PRO A 54 -9.48 -18.75 -10.46
C PRO A 54 -9.51 -17.91 -11.72
N PHE A 55 -9.14 -16.66 -11.63
CA PHE A 55 -9.10 -15.75 -12.77
C PHE A 55 -7.68 -15.26 -13.05
N ARG A 56 -7.31 -15.28 -14.31
CA ARG A 56 -6.04 -14.72 -14.80
C ARG A 56 -6.34 -13.61 -15.77
N LYS A 57 -6.03 -12.37 -15.38
CA LYS A 57 -6.14 -11.23 -16.30
C LYS A 57 -4.94 -11.18 -17.24
N LYS A 58 -5.19 -10.85 -18.50
CA LYS A 58 -4.09 -10.50 -19.41
C LYS A 58 -3.34 -9.30 -18.87
N LEU A 59 -2.01 -9.37 -18.94
CA LEU A 59 -1.15 -8.25 -18.54
C LEU A 59 -1.52 -7.00 -19.35
N ARG A 60 -1.73 -5.90 -18.66
CA ARG A 60 -1.88 -4.60 -19.30
C ARG A 60 -0.54 -4.10 -19.82
N ARG A 61 -0.55 -3.50 -20.98
CA ARG A 61 0.61 -2.73 -21.46
C ARG A 61 0.82 -1.54 -20.54
N ILE A 62 2.01 -1.43 -20.03
CA ILE A 62 2.42 -0.30 -19.18
C ILE A 62 3.14 0.70 -20.07
N ASN A 63 2.91 1.99 -19.82
CA ASN A 63 3.64 3.05 -20.50
C ASN A 63 5.14 2.90 -20.18
N PRO A 64 6.01 2.76 -21.19
CA PRO A 64 7.45 2.58 -20.99
C PRO A 64 8.10 3.67 -20.12
N VAL A 65 7.58 4.91 -20.17
CA VAL A 65 8.05 6.03 -19.34
C VAL A 65 7.84 5.77 -17.84
N LEU A 66 6.81 5.00 -17.47
CA LEU A 66 6.50 4.67 -16.08
C LEU A 66 7.24 3.43 -15.59
N LEU A 67 7.75 2.60 -16.48
CA LEU A 67 8.34 1.32 -16.13
C LEU A 67 9.50 1.44 -15.11
N PRO A 68 10.48 2.33 -15.27
CA PRO A 68 11.56 2.47 -14.28
C PRO A 68 11.06 2.91 -12.90
N LEU A 69 9.99 3.73 -12.85
CA LEU A 69 9.39 4.17 -11.59
C LEU A 69 8.65 3.02 -10.91
N ILE A 70 7.98 2.18 -11.70
CA ILE A 70 7.29 0.99 -11.20
C ILE A 70 8.30 -0.02 -10.64
N GLU A 71 9.37 -0.30 -11.37
CA GLU A 71 10.44 -1.20 -10.95
C GLU A 71 11.07 -0.74 -9.63
N LYS A 72 11.38 0.55 -9.53
CA LYS A 72 11.92 1.14 -8.31
C LYS A 72 10.98 0.96 -7.12
N GLU A 73 9.68 1.19 -7.31
CA GLU A 73 8.70 1.07 -6.23
C GLU A 73 8.47 -0.39 -5.84
N VAL A 74 8.37 -1.31 -6.81
CA VAL A 74 8.27 -2.76 -6.55
C VAL A 74 9.50 -3.26 -5.79
N LYS A 75 10.70 -2.85 -6.21
CA LYS A 75 11.92 -3.22 -5.51
C LYS A 75 11.91 -2.71 -4.06
N ARG A 76 11.51 -1.45 -3.84
CA ARG A 76 11.42 -0.87 -2.50
C ARG A 76 10.45 -1.63 -1.60
N MET A 77 9.30 -2.03 -2.13
CA MET A 77 8.31 -2.83 -1.40
C MET A 77 8.82 -4.25 -1.11
N TYR A 78 9.57 -4.83 -2.03
CA TYR A 78 10.18 -6.14 -1.86
C TYR A 78 11.28 -6.11 -0.81
N ASP A 79 12.20 -5.13 -0.87
CA ASP A 79 13.28 -4.96 0.10
C ASP A 79 12.75 -4.69 1.52
N ALA A 80 11.61 -4.00 1.63
CA ALA A 80 10.88 -3.76 2.89
C ALA A 80 9.99 -4.94 3.34
N GLN A 81 10.01 -6.07 2.64
CA GLN A 81 9.22 -7.28 2.93
C GLN A 81 7.68 -7.06 2.93
N ILE A 82 7.19 -5.97 2.30
CA ILE A 82 5.76 -5.71 2.13
C ILE A 82 5.15 -6.66 1.09
N ILE A 83 5.94 -7.04 0.09
CA ILE A 83 5.59 -8.03 -0.94
C ILE A 83 6.64 -9.12 -1.02
N ALA A 84 6.22 -10.31 -1.44
CA ALA A 84 7.10 -11.44 -1.64
C ALA A 84 6.91 -12.03 -3.05
N SER A 85 7.95 -12.68 -3.55
CA SER A 85 7.89 -13.44 -4.77
C SER A 85 7.11 -14.74 -4.56
N ILE A 86 6.21 -15.08 -5.47
CA ILE A 86 5.45 -16.32 -5.46
C ILE A 86 5.69 -17.09 -6.77
N ARG A 87 5.90 -18.39 -6.67
CA ARG A 87 6.16 -19.25 -7.84
C ARG A 87 4.88 -19.83 -8.45
N TYR A 88 3.94 -20.23 -7.58
CA TYR A 88 2.67 -20.85 -8.00
C TYR A 88 1.51 -19.95 -7.58
N TYR A 89 0.62 -19.69 -8.53
CA TYR A 89 -0.53 -18.83 -8.31
C TYR A 89 -1.70 -19.26 -9.19
N ASP A 90 -2.90 -19.17 -8.67
CA ASP A 90 -4.13 -19.50 -9.38
C ASP A 90 -4.76 -18.28 -10.02
N SER A 91 -4.66 -17.13 -9.38
CA SER A 91 -5.26 -15.88 -9.84
C SER A 91 -4.23 -14.78 -10.00
N VAL A 92 -4.45 -13.91 -10.99
CA VAL A 92 -3.57 -12.77 -11.28
C VAL A 92 -4.38 -11.50 -11.47
N SER A 93 -3.97 -10.44 -10.79
CA SER A 93 -4.49 -9.10 -10.96
C SER A 93 -3.43 -8.14 -11.51
N ASN A 94 -3.86 -7.13 -12.26
CA ASN A 94 -2.95 -6.15 -12.83
C ASN A 94 -2.61 -5.05 -11.84
N LEU A 95 -1.39 -4.54 -11.92
CA LEU A 95 -0.99 -3.30 -11.28
C LEU A 95 -1.56 -2.10 -12.03
N VAL A 96 -2.00 -1.09 -11.28
CA VAL A 96 -2.47 0.19 -11.79
C VAL A 96 -1.59 1.29 -11.20
N PRO A 97 -0.60 1.78 -11.94
CA PRO A 97 0.25 2.87 -11.47
C PRO A 97 -0.51 4.20 -11.54
N THR A 98 -0.54 4.93 -10.44
CA THR A 98 -1.10 6.27 -10.36
C THR A 98 -0.02 7.28 -9.98
N ARG A 99 0.02 8.43 -10.65
CA ARG A 99 0.96 9.50 -10.32
C ARG A 99 0.48 10.29 -9.11
N LYS A 100 1.37 10.49 -8.14
CA LYS A 100 1.17 11.46 -7.07
C LYS A 100 1.49 12.87 -7.56
N LYS A 101 0.94 13.88 -6.88
CA LYS A 101 1.20 15.30 -7.20
C LYS A 101 2.70 15.68 -7.15
N ILE A 102 3.52 14.91 -6.46
CA ILE A 102 4.96 15.15 -6.26
C ILE A 102 5.84 14.42 -7.30
N GLY A 103 5.24 13.85 -8.35
CA GLY A 103 5.97 13.09 -9.38
C GLY A 103 6.27 11.63 -9.04
N GLU A 104 6.05 11.19 -7.81
CA GLU A 104 6.13 9.79 -7.43
C GLU A 104 4.95 8.99 -7.96
N ILE A 105 5.10 7.67 -8.05
CA ILE A 105 4.00 6.77 -8.36
C ILE A 105 3.49 6.05 -7.11
N LYS A 106 2.20 5.76 -7.13
CA LYS A 106 1.55 4.83 -6.21
C LYS A 106 1.10 3.62 -7.02
N LEU A 107 1.47 2.43 -6.57
CA LEU A 107 1.02 1.18 -7.15
C LEU A 107 -0.27 0.74 -6.47
N CYS A 108 -1.31 0.55 -7.27
CA CYS A 108 -2.56 -0.04 -6.82
C CYS A 108 -2.75 -1.39 -7.52
N VAL A 109 -3.53 -2.27 -6.91
CA VAL A 109 -3.90 -3.56 -7.49
C VAL A 109 -5.36 -3.53 -7.92
N ASP A 110 -5.66 -4.04 -9.11
CA ASP A 110 -7.02 -4.10 -9.63
C ASP A 110 -7.78 -5.29 -9.01
N PHE A 111 -8.36 -5.09 -7.85
CA PHE A 111 -9.15 -6.11 -7.14
C PHE A 111 -10.61 -6.25 -7.58
N ARG A 112 -11.02 -5.64 -8.69
CA ARG A 112 -12.42 -5.69 -9.14
C ARG A 112 -12.97 -7.11 -9.29
N ASN A 113 -12.15 -8.07 -9.73
CA ASN A 113 -12.59 -9.45 -9.85
C ASN A 113 -12.72 -10.12 -8.48
N LEU A 114 -11.79 -9.88 -7.57
CA LEU A 114 -11.86 -10.36 -6.20
C LEU A 114 -13.11 -9.82 -5.50
N ASN A 115 -13.38 -8.52 -5.63
CA ASN A 115 -14.55 -7.87 -5.03
C ASN A 115 -15.91 -8.37 -5.56
N LYS A 116 -15.94 -8.99 -6.76
CA LYS A 116 -17.17 -9.60 -7.30
C LYS A 116 -17.47 -10.97 -6.70
N VAL A 117 -16.44 -11.66 -6.24
CA VAL A 117 -16.54 -13.04 -5.76
C VAL A 117 -16.44 -13.17 -4.24
N SER A 118 -16.05 -12.08 -3.60
CA SER A 118 -16.05 -11.98 -2.13
C SER A 118 -17.42 -11.65 -1.55
#